data_796589fd7d68acd0a72b78255272504e
#
_entry.id   796589fd7d68acd0a72b78255272504e
#
_cell.length_a   1.000
_cell.length_b   1.000
_cell.length_c   1.000
_cell.angle_alpha   90.00
_cell.angle_beta   90.00
_cell.angle_gamma   90.00
#
_symmetry.space_group_name_H-M   'P 1'
#
loop_
_entity.id
_entity.type
_entity.pdbx_description
1 polymer ?
#
loop_
_entity_poly.entity_id
_entity_poly.type
_entity_poly.pdbx_seq_one_letter_code
_entity_poly.pdbx_strand_id
1 'polypeptide(L)' 'MYWVTFFDGSSKVMSDFELDEIIENEDSRDSIIEIKDMDEGIILDTQQIILNHLHQKI' A
#
# COMPACT_ATOMS: atom_id res chain seq x y z
N MET A 1 -6.25 0.33 9.02
CA MET A 1 -4.79 0.52 9.06
C MET A 1 -4.11 -0.56 8.27
N TYR A 2 -3.04 -0.20 7.60
CA TYR A 2 -2.28 -1.11 6.75
C TYR A 2 -0.83 -1.18 7.21
N TRP A 3 -0.25 -2.36 7.15
CA TRP A 3 1.17 -2.58 7.35
C TRP A 3 1.81 -2.71 5.98
N VAL A 4 2.63 -1.74 5.60
CA VAL A 4 3.26 -1.69 4.28
C VAL A 4 4.74 -1.97 4.40
N THR A 5 5.25 -2.93 3.63
CA THR A 5 6.66 -3.30 3.60
C THR A 5 7.27 -2.85 2.27
N PHE A 6 8.45 -2.28 2.35
CA PHE A 6 9.18 -1.71 1.22
C PHE A 6 10.42 -2.54 0.86
N PHE A 7 10.94 -2.32 -0.33
CA PHE A 7 12.11 -3.03 -0.85
C PHE A 7 13.36 -2.89 0.01
N ASP A 8 13.52 -1.77 0.70
CA ASP A 8 14.69 -1.54 1.56
C ASP A 8 14.62 -2.31 2.89
N GLY A 9 13.58 -3.09 3.09
CA GLY A 9 13.36 -3.86 4.29
C GLY A 9 12.61 -3.11 5.38
N SER A 10 12.31 -1.84 5.18
CA SER A 10 11.54 -1.06 6.13
C SER A 10 10.04 -1.38 6.02
N SER A 11 9.32 -1.11 7.08
CA SER A 11 7.87 -1.23 7.09
C SER A 11 7.26 -0.09 7.89
N LYS A 12 6.01 0.22 7.59
CA LYS A 12 5.29 1.31 8.24
C LYS A 12 3.81 0.99 8.33
N VAL A 13 3.22 1.33 9.47
CA VAL A 13 1.77 1.29 9.65
C VAL A 13 1.20 2.61 9.15
N MET A 14 0.18 2.54 8.31
CA MET A 14 -0.42 3.76 7.77
C MET A 14 -1.93 3.62 7.60
N SER A 15 -2.61 4.76 7.54
CA SER A 15 -4.04 4.82 7.28
C SER A 15 -4.30 4.65 5.79
N ASP A 16 -5.57 4.47 5.44
CA ASP A 16 -6.00 4.40 4.05
C ASP A 16 -5.60 5.66 3.28
N PHE A 17 -5.72 6.82 3.90
CA PHE A 17 -5.35 8.10 3.31
C PHE A 17 -3.85 8.19 3.01
N GLU A 18 -3.01 7.77 3.96
CA GLU A 18 -1.56 7.76 3.77
C GLU A 18 -1.13 6.78 2.69
N LEU A 19 -1.77 5.60 2.67
CA LEU A 19 -1.51 4.60 1.64
C LEU A 19 -1.84 5.15 0.27
N ASP A 20 -2.95 5.85 0.14
CA ASP A 20 -3.37 6.47 -1.12
C ASP A 20 -2.32 7.47 -1.62
N GLU A 21 -1.78 8.29 -0.73
CA GLU A 21 -0.73 9.27 -1.08
C GLU A 21 0.53 8.58 -1.61
N ILE A 22 0.92 7.48 -0.98
CA ILE A 22 2.11 6.73 -1.40
C ILE A 22 1.88 6.09 -2.76
N ILE A 23 0.70 5.57 -3.01
CA ILE A 23 0.35 4.95 -4.30
C ILE A 23 0.32 5.98 -5.42
N GLU A 24 -0.07 7.22 -5.14
CA GLU A 24 -0.04 8.29 -6.13
C GLU A 24 1.38 8.65 -6.58
N ASN A 25 2.36 8.48 -5.69
CA ASN A 25 3.76 8.74 -6.03
C ASN A 25 4.35 7.49 -6.67
N GLU A 26 4.67 7.56 -7.94
CA GLU A 26 5.16 6.43 -8.72
C GLU A 26 6.40 5.78 -8.10
N ASP A 27 7.37 6.58 -7.66
CA ASP A 27 8.60 6.06 -7.06
C ASP A 27 8.32 5.31 -5.76
N SER A 28 7.47 5.87 -4.91
CA SER A 28 7.11 5.23 -3.64
C SER A 28 6.27 3.98 -3.87
N ARG A 29 5.33 4.04 -4.82
CA ARG A 29 4.49 2.90 -5.18
C ARG A 29 5.32 1.70 -5.63
N ASP A 30 6.33 1.94 -6.45
CA ASP A 30 7.20 0.89 -6.97
C ASP A 30 8.08 0.26 -5.89
N SER A 31 8.24 0.93 -4.75
CA SER A 31 9.01 0.41 -3.61
C SER A 31 8.22 -0.57 -2.74
N ILE A 32 6.91 -0.64 -2.89
CA ILE A 32 6.05 -1.48 -2.06
C ILE A 32 6.17 -2.94 -2.50
N ILE A 33 6.48 -3.83 -1.55
CA ILE A 33 6.52 -5.27 -1.83
C ILE A 33 5.36 -6.02 -1.18
N GLU A 34 4.76 -5.48 -0.11
CA GLU A 34 3.67 -6.17 0.57
C GLU A 34 2.77 -5.16 1.28
N ILE A 35 1.47 -5.42 1.28
CA ILE A 35 0.48 -4.67 2.04
C ILE A 35 -0.34 -5.67 2.84
N LYS A 36 -0.39 -5.47 4.17
CA LYS A 36 -1.19 -6.31 5.06
C LYS A 36 -2.29 -5.49 5.69
N ASP A 37 -3.52 -6.01 5.66
CA ASP A 37 -4.65 -5.40 6.36
C ASP A 37 -4.56 -5.77 7.84
N MET A 38 -4.30 -4.79 8.69
CA MET A 38 -4.14 -5.02 10.12
C MET A 38 -5.46 -5.31 10.82
N ASP A 39 -6.56 -4.81 10.29
CA ASP A 39 -7.89 -5.02 10.89
C ASP A 39 -8.35 -6.47 10.72
N GLU A 40 -8.12 -7.04 9.55
CA GLU A 40 -8.50 -8.41 9.26
C GLU A 40 -7.35 -9.40 9.47
N GLY A 41 -6.13 -8.92 9.57
CA GLY A 41 -4.96 -9.75 9.78
C GLY A 41 -4.55 -10.57 8.57
N ILE A 42 -4.95 -10.15 7.38
CA ILE A 42 -4.64 -10.85 6.13
C ILE A 42 -3.67 -10.06 5.28
N ILE A 43 -2.88 -10.79 4.49
CA ILE A 43 -2.00 -10.18 3.50
C ILE A 43 -2.82 -9.96 2.23
N LEU A 44 -2.85 -8.71 1.77
CA LEU A 44 -3.63 -8.32 0.60
C LEU A 44 -2.80 -8.51 -0.67
N ASP A 45 -3.49 -8.66 -1.80
CA ASP A 45 -2.85 -8.64 -3.10
C ASP A 45 -2.39 -7.19 -3.38
N THR A 46 -1.08 -6.96 -3.31
CA THR A 46 -0.49 -5.64 -3.47
C THR A 46 -0.86 -5.01 -4.80
N GLN A 47 -0.81 -5.79 -5.88
CA GLN A 47 -1.16 -5.31 -7.22
C GLN A 47 -2.62 -4.85 -7.26
N GLN A 48 -3.51 -5.62 -6.68
CA GLN A 48 -4.93 -5.31 -6.68
C GLN A 48 -5.23 -4.04 -5.87
N ILE A 49 -4.58 -3.89 -4.73
CA ILE A 49 -4.73 -2.69 -3.89
C ILE A 49 -4.28 -1.44 -4.66
N ILE A 50 -3.13 -1.53 -5.30
CA ILE A 50 -2.59 -0.41 -6.08
C ILE A 50 -3.53 -0.06 -7.22
N LEU A 51 -4.02 -1.05 -7.95
CA LEU A 51 -4.96 -0.82 -9.04
C LEU A 51 -6.27 -0.18 -8.56
N ASN A 52 -6.79 -0.64 -7.43
CA ASN A 52 -8.02 -0.07 -6.87
C ASN A 52 -7.85 1.40 -6.51
N HIS A 53 -6.74 1.76 -5.88
CA HIS A 53 -6.49 3.16 -5.53
C HIS A 53 -6.31 4.03 -6.76
N LEU A 54 -5.58 3.56 -7.77
CA LEU A 54 -5.39 4.30 -9.01
C LEU A 54 -6.71 4.46 -9.77
N HIS A 55 -7.56 3.44 -9.73
CA HIS A 55 -8.84 3.46 -10.42
C HIS A 55 -9.78 4.53 -9.84
N GLN A 56 -9.71 4.77 -8.55
CA GLN A 56 -10.52 5.78 -7.88
C GLN A 56 -10.17 7.22 -8.30
N LYS A 57 -9.03 7.41 -8.95
CA LYS A 57 -8.55 8.72 -9.37
C LYS A 57 -9.06 9.14 -10.76
N ILE A 58 -9.73 8.28 -11.46
CA ILE A 58 -10.21 8.52 -12.83
C ILE A 58 -11.58 9.20 -12.84
#